data_15062151e4ee400f55bf61f528ba56a0
#
_entry.id   15062151e4ee400f55bf61f528ba56a0
#
_cell.length_a   1.000
_cell.length_b   1.000
_cell.length_c   1.000
_cell.angle_alpha   90.00
_cell.angle_beta   90.00
_cell.angle_gamma   90.00
#
_symmetry.space_group_name_H-M   'P 1'
#
loop_
_entity.id
_entity.type
_entity.pdbx_description
1 polymer ?
#
loop_
_entity_poly.entity_id
_entity_poly.type
_entity_poly.pdbx_seq_one_letter_code
_entity_poly.pdbx_strand_id
1 'polypeptide(L)'
;LTPEMCDIANKMKLRQHYTFEQLLEMNRDYEAIDLQKILDEMAYIGILEYDYGDNYDHTHELKDRPRIRRYRLPFYVPGSAELFNSSVDRIAKNPAVASFFERMTFIPLAGITQMVPPGGDGIGMHVIPVEKAIDAESKSIDLEHISYWLKKYEGHISAGICSCRASRAVLGDGCTDDFDDWCIQLGDMADYTVETGRAHYITKERALEILELAEKNGYVHQITNIDGENKIFDICNCNVKICNALRTSLLFNTPYLSRSSYTAKVEKEKCVACGKCVETCPAGAVKMGQKLCRKDGSEVKYPHAPLPDNNIWGPYA
;
A
#
# COMPACT_ATOMS: atom_id res chain seq x y z
N LEU A 1 5.65 12.88 -20.52
CA LEU A 1 7.11 12.81 -20.50
C LEU A 1 7.66 13.59 -21.68
N THR A 2 8.68 14.42 -21.44
CA THR A 2 9.46 15.07 -22.49
C THR A 2 10.72 14.25 -22.80
N PRO A 3 11.36 14.45 -23.96
CA PRO A 3 12.64 13.82 -24.26
C PRO A 3 13.71 14.10 -23.19
N GLU A 4 13.77 15.31 -22.69
CA GLU A 4 14.72 15.76 -21.66
C GLU A 4 14.53 14.97 -20.37
N MET A 5 13.29 14.77 -19.91
CA MET A 5 12.98 13.94 -18.73
C MET A 5 13.45 12.50 -18.91
N CYS A 6 13.25 11.94 -20.12
CA CYS A 6 13.70 10.58 -20.43
C CYS A 6 15.23 10.48 -20.41
N ASP A 7 15.94 11.48 -20.96
CA ASP A 7 17.41 11.50 -20.99
C ASP A 7 17.99 11.58 -19.59
N ILE A 8 17.42 12.41 -18.70
CA ILE A 8 17.84 12.52 -17.31
C ILE A 8 17.58 11.19 -16.58
N ALA A 9 16.37 10.63 -16.72
CA ALA A 9 16.00 9.38 -16.07
C ALA A 9 16.89 8.20 -16.52
N ASN A 10 17.24 8.11 -17.80
CA ASN A 10 18.09 7.06 -18.35
C ASN A 10 19.53 7.09 -17.81
N LYS A 11 20.01 8.22 -17.33
CA LYS A 11 21.32 8.35 -16.67
C LYS A 11 21.29 7.91 -15.21
N MET A 12 20.11 7.82 -14.59
CA MET A 12 19.93 7.45 -13.19
C MET A 12 19.74 5.94 -13.03
N LYS A 13 20.24 5.39 -11.92
CA LYS A 13 19.95 4.01 -11.53
C LYS A 13 18.71 3.96 -10.64
N LEU A 14 17.92 2.90 -10.84
CA LEU A 14 16.72 2.67 -10.06
C LEU A 14 17.05 2.61 -8.56
N ARG A 15 16.28 3.32 -7.74
CA ARG A 15 16.40 3.37 -6.27
C ARG A 15 17.72 3.95 -5.74
N GLN A 16 18.62 4.44 -6.58
CA GLN A 16 19.82 5.15 -6.15
C GLN A 16 19.49 6.62 -5.92
N HIS A 17 19.94 7.16 -4.78
CA HIS A 17 19.81 8.58 -4.47
C HIS A 17 20.89 9.40 -5.16
N TYR A 18 20.51 10.59 -5.63
CA TYR A 18 21.39 11.57 -6.24
C TYR A 18 21.11 12.95 -5.65
N THR A 19 22.16 13.68 -5.28
CA THR A 19 22.01 15.11 -4.97
C THR A 19 21.82 15.91 -6.25
N PHE A 20 21.39 17.18 -6.12
CA PHE A 20 21.25 18.07 -7.26
C PHE A 20 22.60 18.25 -7.99
N GLU A 21 23.69 18.41 -7.26
CA GLU A 21 25.04 18.58 -7.80
C GLU A 21 25.48 17.36 -8.61
N GLN A 22 25.20 16.15 -8.13
CA GLN A 22 25.49 14.92 -8.88
C GLN A 22 24.67 14.85 -10.18
N LEU A 23 23.40 15.22 -10.13
CA LEU A 23 22.56 15.25 -11.33
C LEU A 23 23.03 16.33 -12.30
N LEU A 24 23.48 17.48 -11.83
CA LEU A 24 24.03 18.53 -12.67
C LEU A 24 25.32 18.08 -13.35
N GLU A 25 26.19 17.38 -12.62
CA GLU A 25 27.42 16.82 -13.20
C GLU A 25 27.14 15.77 -14.29
N MET A 26 26.11 14.95 -14.09
CA MET A 26 25.67 13.94 -15.07
C MET A 26 24.97 14.53 -16.29
N ASN A 27 24.49 15.78 -16.19
CA ASN A 27 23.68 16.46 -17.21
C ASN A 27 24.28 17.85 -17.56
N ARG A 28 25.55 17.88 -17.93
CA ARG A 28 26.33 19.11 -18.19
C ARG A 28 25.81 19.96 -19.35
N ASP A 29 24.90 19.41 -20.15
CA ASP A 29 24.26 20.11 -21.27
C ASP A 29 23.15 21.07 -20.81
N TYR A 30 22.79 21.04 -19.51
CA TYR A 30 21.75 21.88 -18.92
C TYR A 30 22.36 22.91 -17.97
N GLU A 31 21.83 24.12 -18.02
CA GLU A 31 22.07 25.10 -16.97
C GLU A 31 21.37 24.68 -15.68
N ALA A 32 21.96 25.01 -14.52
CA ALA A 32 21.46 24.56 -13.21
C ALA A 32 19.97 24.91 -12.98
N ILE A 33 19.55 26.10 -13.41
CA ILE A 33 18.17 26.57 -13.25
C ILE A 33 17.18 25.77 -14.10
N ASP A 34 17.57 25.34 -15.29
CA ASP A 34 16.70 24.58 -16.19
C ASP A 34 16.63 23.11 -15.76
N LEU A 35 17.75 22.53 -15.34
CA LEU A 35 17.75 21.20 -14.73
C LEU A 35 16.85 21.15 -13.50
N GLN A 36 16.92 22.15 -12.60
CA GLN A 36 16.06 22.16 -11.41
C GLN A 36 14.58 22.18 -11.77
N LYS A 37 14.17 22.98 -12.78
CA LYS A 37 12.78 23.01 -13.25
C LYS A 37 12.33 21.64 -13.79
N ILE A 38 13.19 20.97 -14.55
CA ILE A 38 12.87 19.64 -15.10
C ILE A 38 12.74 18.63 -13.95
N LEU A 39 13.64 18.64 -12.97
CA LEU A 39 13.57 17.73 -11.82
C LEU A 39 12.31 17.98 -10.97
N ASP A 40 11.94 19.25 -10.76
CA ASP A 40 10.71 19.61 -10.04
C ASP A 40 9.47 19.12 -10.80
N GLU A 41 9.45 19.23 -12.12
CA GLU A 41 8.36 18.71 -12.94
C GLU A 41 8.33 17.17 -12.92
N MET A 42 9.48 16.51 -13.02
CA MET A 42 9.58 15.04 -12.91
C MET A 42 9.06 14.56 -11.55
N ALA A 43 9.38 15.25 -10.47
CA ALA A 43 8.85 14.96 -9.14
C ALA A 43 7.34 15.26 -9.05
N TYR A 44 6.90 16.38 -9.64
CA TYR A 44 5.48 16.75 -9.69
C TYR A 44 4.63 15.70 -10.43
N ILE A 45 5.10 15.11 -11.51
CA ILE A 45 4.38 14.06 -12.25
C ILE A 45 4.55 12.65 -11.64
N GLY A 46 5.56 12.42 -10.78
CA GLY A 46 5.79 11.16 -10.08
C GLY A 46 6.79 10.21 -10.75
N ILE A 47 7.62 10.72 -11.67
CA ILE A 47 8.75 9.95 -12.23
C ILE A 47 9.91 9.90 -11.26
N LEU A 48 10.14 10.98 -10.55
CA LEU A 48 11.09 11.06 -9.45
C LEU A 48 10.35 11.17 -8.12
N GLU A 49 10.91 10.56 -7.11
CA GLU A 49 10.64 10.88 -5.73
C GLU A 49 11.90 11.51 -5.12
N TYR A 50 11.76 12.20 -4.01
CA TYR A 50 12.88 12.74 -3.26
C TYR A 50 12.68 12.60 -1.76
N ASP A 51 13.79 12.59 -1.05
CA ASP A 51 13.87 12.67 0.41
C ASP A 51 14.85 13.78 0.82
N TYR A 52 14.97 13.97 2.13
CA TYR A 52 15.85 14.97 2.73
C TYR A 52 17.03 14.35 3.50
N GLY A 53 17.34 13.09 3.28
CA GLY A 53 18.52 12.39 3.80
C GLY A 53 18.24 11.41 4.94
N ASP A 54 19.24 10.54 5.20
CA ASP A 54 19.12 9.44 6.17
C ASP A 54 19.18 9.90 7.63
N ASN A 55 19.68 11.10 7.89
CA ASN A 55 19.77 11.71 9.22
C ASN A 55 18.46 12.38 9.64
N TYR A 56 17.34 11.89 9.12
CA TYR A 56 16.04 12.34 9.50
C TYR A 56 15.77 11.97 10.95
N ASP A 57 15.97 12.93 11.83
CA ASP A 57 15.46 12.86 13.18
C ASP A 57 13.99 13.27 13.18
N HIS A 58 13.10 12.29 13.24
CA HIS A 58 11.66 12.50 13.26
C HIS A 58 11.18 13.29 14.49
N THR A 59 12.08 13.62 15.41
CA THR A 59 11.79 14.41 16.61
C THR A 59 11.95 15.92 16.40
N HIS A 60 12.59 16.35 15.29
CA HIS A 60 12.83 17.77 15.02
C HIS A 60 11.74 18.37 14.14
N GLU A 61 11.32 19.58 14.46
CA GLU A 61 10.41 20.34 13.61
C GLU A 61 11.03 20.59 12.23
N LEU A 62 10.19 20.55 11.19
CA LEU A 62 10.56 20.80 9.78
C LEU A 62 11.44 22.03 9.54
N LYS A 63 11.40 23.02 10.47
CA LYS A 63 12.14 24.29 10.39
C LYS A 63 13.64 24.14 10.47
N ASP A 64 14.13 23.11 11.16
CA ASP A 64 15.54 22.96 11.52
C ASP A 64 16.31 22.02 10.58
N ARG A 65 15.66 21.51 9.55
CA ARG A 65 16.28 20.63 8.56
C ARG A 65 17.02 21.41 7.47
N PRO A 66 18.25 21.00 7.10
CA PRO A 66 18.76 21.36 5.79
C PRO A 66 17.89 20.68 4.72
N ARG A 67 17.07 21.45 4.03
CA ARG A 67 16.19 20.95 2.95
C ARG A 67 16.98 20.68 1.66
N ILE A 68 17.96 19.78 1.74
CA ILE A 68 18.71 19.32 0.56
C ILE A 68 18.02 18.07 0.06
N ARG A 69 17.34 18.20 -1.07
CA ARG A 69 16.67 17.07 -1.73
C ARG A 69 17.67 16.09 -2.31
N ARG A 70 17.41 14.81 -2.10
CA ARG A 70 18.06 13.72 -2.81
C ARG A 70 17.01 13.05 -3.70
N TYR A 71 17.24 13.06 -4.99
CA TYR A 71 16.30 12.53 -5.98
C TYR A 71 16.61 11.08 -6.28
N ARG A 72 15.57 10.28 -6.53
CA ARG A 72 15.72 8.90 -6.99
C ARG A 72 14.58 8.50 -7.94
N LEU A 73 14.86 7.53 -8.80
CA LEU A 73 13.83 6.84 -9.56
C LEU A 73 13.15 5.82 -8.63
N PRO A 74 11.83 5.91 -8.38
CA PRO A 74 11.10 4.91 -7.61
C PRO A 74 10.97 3.59 -8.38
N PHE A 75 10.56 2.53 -7.71
CA PHE A 75 9.99 1.39 -8.43
C PHE A 75 8.75 1.84 -9.20
N TYR A 76 8.37 1.05 -10.21
CA TYR A 76 7.14 1.36 -10.91
C TYR A 76 5.89 1.05 -10.06
N VAL A 77 5.87 -0.09 -9.37
CA VAL A 77 4.81 -0.51 -8.43
C VAL A 77 5.47 -1.26 -7.25
N PRO A 78 5.20 -0.87 -6.00
CA PRO A 78 4.63 0.42 -5.57
C PRO A 78 5.60 1.57 -5.83
N GLY A 79 5.09 2.68 -6.37
CA GLY A 79 5.88 3.86 -6.66
C GLY A 79 5.30 4.74 -7.76
N SER A 80 5.98 4.87 -8.92
CA SER A 80 5.55 5.80 -9.98
C SER A 80 4.10 5.59 -10.42
N ALA A 81 3.62 4.36 -10.51
CA ALA A 81 2.26 4.07 -10.93
C ALA A 81 1.22 4.69 -9.98
N GLU A 82 1.44 4.57 -8.67
CA GLU A 82 0.62 5.20 -7.65
C GLU A 82 0.74 6.72 -7.71
N LEU A 83 1.95 7.24 -7.84
CA LEU A 83 2.21 8.68 -7.91
C LEU A 83 1.56 9.33 -9.14
N PHE A 84 1.54 8.66 -10.29
CA PHE A 84 0.81 9.14 -11.47
C PHE A 84 -0.68 9.21 -11.24
N ASN A 85 -1.25 8.28 -10.50
CA ASN A 85 -2.67 8.12 -10.28
C ASN A 85 -3.19 8.76 -8.99
N SER A 86 -2.35 9.38 -8.18
CA SER A 86 -2.74 10.06 -6.94
C SER A 86 -3.22 11.51 -7.13
N SER A 87 -3.70 11.86 -8.33
CA SER A 87 -4.28 13.17 -8.62
C SER A 87 -5.40 13.01 -9.65
N VAL A 88 -6.65 13.15 -9.19
CA VAL A 88 -7.84 13.01 -10.05
C VAL A 88 -7.79 13.97 -11.23
N ASP A 89 -7.44 15.23 -11.00
CA ASP A 89 -7.39 16.26 -12.04
C ASP A 89 -6.40 15.93 -13.17
N ARG A 90 -5.27 15.30 -12.83
CA ARG A 90 -4.26 14.90 -13.82
C ARG A 90 -4.75 13.72 -14.64
N ILE A 91 -5.23 12.68 -13.98
CA ILE A 91 -5.68 11.48 -14.67
C ILE A 91 -6.98 11.70 -15.45
N ALA A 92 -7.84 12.62 -15.01
CA ALA A 92 -9.02 13.03 -15.78
C ALA A 92 -8.64 13.71 -17.12
N LYS A 93 -7.53 14.46 -17.13
CA LYS A 93 -6.97 15.05 -18.37
C LYS A 93 -6.32 14.01 -19.28
N ASN A 94 -5.85 12.90 -18.73
CA ASN A 94 -5.21 11.82 -19.48
C ASN A 94 -5.63 10.43 -18.94
N PRO A 95 -6.86 9.97 -19.25
CA PRO A 95 -7.38 8.70 -18.76
C PRO A 95 -6.55 7.46 -19.17
N ALA A 96 -5.69 7.59 -20.16
CA ALA A 96 -4.79 6.51 -20.57
C ALA A 96 -3.84 6.09 -19.43
N VAL A 97 -3.48 7.01 -18.54
CA VAL A 97 -2.66 6.72 -17.34
C VAL A 97 -3.42 5.79 -16.39
N ALA A 98 -4.69 6.09 -16.13
CA ALA A 98 -5.55 5.24 -15.30
C ALA A 98 -5.77 3.86 -15.96
N SER A 99 -6.03 3.83 -17.28
CA SER A 99 -6.18 2.57 -18.04
C SER A 99 -4.92 1.72 -17.99
N PHE A 100 -3.75 2.33 -18.08
CA PHE A 100 -2.48 1.61 -18.01
C PHE A 100 -2.25 1.02 -16.61
N PHE A 101 -2.53 1.79 -15.56
CA PHE A 101 -2.45 1.32 -14.18
C PHE A 101 -3.39 0.15 -13.91
N GLU A 102 -4.62 0.22 -14.41
CA GLU A 102 -5.60 -0.85 -14.30
C GLU A 102 -5.18 -2.13 -15.05
N ARG A 103 -4.64 -1.98 -16.27
CA ARG A 103 -4.14 -3.12 -17.07
C ARG A 103 -2.95 -3.81 -16.44
N MET A 104 -2.09 -3.08 -15.73
CA MET A 104 -0.97 -3.67 -15.01
C MET A 104 -1.41 -4.70 -13.96
N THR A 105 -2.58 -4.50 -13.35
CA THR A 105 -3.15 -5.45 -12.39
C THR A 105 -3.32 -6.85 -13.01
N PHE A 106 -3.65 -6.93 -14.29
CA PHE A 106 -4.01 -8.19 -14.94
C PHE A 106 -2.83 -8.89 -15.63
N ILE A 107 -1.86 -8.18 -16.14
CA ILE A 107 -0.81 -8.78 -16.98
C ILE A 107 0.55 -8.79 -16.30
N PRO A 108 1.19 -7.65 -16.01
CA PRO A 108 2.54 -7.67 -15.44
C PRO A 108 2.57 -8.17 -13.99
N LEU A 109 1.61 -7.74 -13.16
CA LEU A 109 1.58 -8.13 -11.75
C LEU A 109 1.32 -9.63 -11.56
N ALA A 110 0.48 -10.24 -12.40
CA ALA A 110 0.29 -11.69 -12.39
C ALA A 110 1.62 -12.43 -12.70
N GLY A 111 2.40 -11.95 -13.65
CA GLY A 111 3.72 -12.51 -13.98
C GLY A 111 4.71 -12.37 -12.83
N ILE A 112 4.78 -11.18 -12.21
CA ILE A 112 5.68 -10.91 -11.07
C ILE A 112 5.31 -11.79 -9.88
N THR A 113 4.03 -11.96 -9.57
CA THR A 113 3.59 -12.75 -8.42
C THR A 113 3.99 -14.22 -8.52
N GLN A 114 4.08 -14.78 -9.73
CA GLN A 114 4.55 -16.13 -9.94
C GLN A 114 6.05 -16.33 -9.67
N MET A 115 6.82 -15.24 -9.69
CA MET A 115 8.26 -15.27 -9.41
C MET A 115 8.59 -15.25 -7.92
N VAL A 116 7.61 -15.00 -7.05
CA VAL A 116 7.81 -14.90 -5.61
C VAL A 116 7.69 -16.27 -4.96
N PRO A 117 8.69 -16.70 -4.18
CA PRO A 117 8.61 -17.99 -3.49
C PRO A 117 7.42 -18.05 -2.52
N PRO A 118 6.74 -19.19 -2.42
CA PRO A 118 5.75 -19.41 -1.38
C PRO A 118 6.37 -19.24 0.01
N GLY A 119 5.69 -18.59 0.89
CA GLY A 119 6.10 -18.51 2.30
C GLY A 119 6.83 -17.24 2.73
N GLY A 120 7.20 -16.35 1.81
CA GLY A 120 7.79 -15.03 2.14
C GLY A 120 6.75 -13.98 2.53
N ASP A 121 7.22 -12.82 2.99
CA ASP A 121 6.39 -11.61 3.10
C ASP A 121 5.99 -11.13 1.71
N GLY A 122 4.90 -10.33 1.61
CA GLY A 122 4.48 -9.78 0.32
C GLY A 122 5.59 -8.92 -0.31
N ILE A 123 5.77 -9.04 -1.62
CA ILE A 123 6.67 -8.13 -2.34
C ILE A 123 6.02 -6.75 -2.42
N GLY A 124 6.51 -5.82 -1.68
CA GLY A 124 6.08 -4.43 -1.72
C GLY A 124 5.05 -4.05 -0.66
N MET A 125 4.13 -4.93 -0.31
CA MET A 125 3.07 -4.64 0.67
C MET A 125 2.95 -5.76 1.70
N HIS A 126 2.75 -5.37 2.95
CA HIS A 126 2.47 -6.27 4.06
C HIS A 126 1.09 -5.94 4.65
N VAL A 127 0.20 -6.94 4.73
CA VAL A 127 -1.11 -6.78 5.35
C VAL A 127 -0.96 -6.85 6.86
N ILE A 128 -1.29 -5.75 7.50
CA ILE A 128 -1.24 -5.62 8.97
C ILE A 128 -2.66 -5.75 9.55
N PRO A 129 -2.85 -6.52 10.63
CA PRO A 129 -4.17 -6.67 11.22
C PRO A 129 -4.60 -5.39 11.93
N VAL A 130 -5.89 -5.29 12.18
CA VAL A 130 -6.43 -4.30 13.11
C VAL A 130 -5.79 -4.52 14.47
N GLU A 131 -5.11 -3.51 15.02
CA GLU A 131 -4.24 -3.66 16.19
C GLU A 131 -4.97 -4.25 17.41
N LYS A 132 -6.20 -3.85 17.65
CA LYS A 132 -7.04 -4.42 18.72
C LYS A 132 -7.44 -5.89 18.54
N ALA A 133 -7.22 -6.45 17.35
CA ALA A 133 -7.45 -7.87 17.07
C ALA A 133 -6.20 -8.74 17.27
N ILE A 134 -5.04 -8.12 17.51
CA ILE A 134 -3.83 -8.84 17.88
C ILE A 134 -3.99 -9.36 19.29
N ASP A 135 -3.83 -10.67 19.48
CA ASP A 135 -3.87 -11.27 20.81
C ASP A 135 -2.73 -10.70 21.67
N ALA A 136 -3.07 -10.24 22.87
CA ALA A 136 -2.09 -9.71 23.83
C ALA A 136 -1.01 -10.72 24.23
N GLU A 137 -1.29 -12.02 24.09
CA GLU A 137 -0.34 -13.11 24.30
C GLU A 137 0.52 -13.39 23.06
N SER A 138 0.19 -12.81 21.91
CA SER A 138 0.97 -12.94 20.69
C SER A 138 2.32 -12.25 20.89
N LYS A 139 3.39 -12.95 20.55
CA LYS A 139 4.75 -12.35 20.49
C LYS A 139 4.90 -11.50 19.23
N SER A 140 3.94 -10.63 18.96
CA SER A 140 4.06 -9.67 17.87
C SER A 140 5.18 -8.67 18.19
N ILE A 141 5.93 -8.30 17.17
CA ILE A 141 6.91 -7.23 17.27
C ILE A 141 6.23 -5.88 17.03
N ASP A 142 6.83 -4.81 17.55
CA ASP A 142 6.27 -3.45 17.41
C ASP A 142 5.96 -3.07 15.97
N LEU A 143 6.72 -3.58 15.00
CA LEU A 143 6.55 -3.31 13.57
C LEU A 143 5.21 -3.79 12.99
N GLU A 144 4.52 -4.68 13.69
CA GLU A 144 3.18 -5.17 13.33
C GLU A 144 2.05 -4.29 13.89
N HIS A 145 2.39 -3.22 14.59
CA HIS A 145 1.43 -2.29 15.17
C HIS A 145 1.43 -0.96 14.43
N ILE A 146 0.30 -0.55 13.90
CA ILE A 146 0.18 0.74 13.20
C ILE A 146 0.48 1.90 14.15
N SER A 147 0.10 1.80 15.41
CA SER A 147 0.38 2.81 16.44
C SER A 147 1.88 3.07 16.63
N TYR A 148 2.72 2.04 16.49
CA TYR A 148 4.18 2.19 16.50
C TYR A 148 4.64 3.11 15.37
N TRP A 149 4.17 2.88 14.16
CA TRP A 149 4.56 3.66 12.99
C TRP A 149 4.07 5.11 13.07
N LEU A 150 2.82 5.31 13.49
CA LEU A 150 2.28 6.65 13.67
C LEU A 150 3.01 7.45 14.76
N LYS A 151 3.47 6.77 15.82
CA LYS A 151 4.31 7.40 16.85
C LYS A 151 5.69 7.74 16.33
N LYS A 152 6.30 6.82 15.59
CA LYS A 152 7.64 6.99 15.01
C LYS A 152 7.73 8.17 14.06
N TYR A 153 6.68 8.40 13.29
CA TYR A 153 6.62 9.47 12.28
C TYR A 153 5.74 10.66 12.70
N GLU A 154 5.46 10.79 14.00
CA GLU A 154 4.65 11.88 14.53
C GLU A 154 5.21 13.25 14.08
N GLY A 155 4.34 14.12 13.54
CA GLY A 155 4.74 15.39 12.91
C GLY A 155 5.04 15.32 11.42
N HIS A 156 5.19 14.12 10.84
CA HIS A 156 5.45 13.87 9.43
C HIS A 156 4.49 12.80 8.89
N ILE A 157 3.21 13.06 9.04
CA ILE A 157 2.12 12.23 8.57
C ILE A 157 1.27 13.07 7.62
N SER A 158 0.99 12.54 6.46
CA SER A 158 0.05 13.12 5.51
C SER A 158 -1.04 12.13 5.13
N ALA A 159 -2.14 12.64 4.62
CA ALA A 159 -3.19 11.82 4.02
C ALA A 159 -3.54 12.35 2.64
N GLY A 160 -3.89 11.46 1.74
CA GLY A 160 -4.21 11.82 0.38
C GLY A 160 -5.00 10.75 -0.36
N ILE A 161 -5.20 11.02 -1.64
CA ILE A 161 -6.04 10.25 -2.52
C ILE A 161 -5.45 8.85 -2.77
N CYS A 162 -6.27 7.82 -2.60
CA CYS A 162 -5.91 6.48 -3.00
C CYS A 162 -5.87 6.36 -4.53
N SER A 163 -4.70 6.09 -5.10
CA SER A 163 -4.46 5.96 -6.54
C SER A 163 -5.33 4.88 -7.20
N CYS A 164 -5.55 3.74 -6.52
CA CYS A 164 -6.42 2.68 -7.03
C CYS A 164 -7.88 3.14 -7.14
N ARG A 165 -8.39 3.91 -6.18
CA ARG A 165 -9.75 4.48 -6.24
C ARG A 165 -9.86 5.55 -7.32
N ALA A 166 -8.90 6.45 -7.36
CA ALA A 166 -8.88 7.54 -8.33
C ALA A 166 -8.87 7.03 -9.78
N SER A 167 -8.02 6.05 -10.10
CA SER A 167 -7.95 5.47 -11.45
C SER A 167 -9.27 4.81 -11.86
N ARG A 168 -9.89 4.03 -10.99
CA ARG A 168 -11.15 3.35 -11.28
C ARG A 168 -12.31 4.33 -11.43
N ALA A 169 -12.36 5.38 -10.62
CA ALA A 169 -13.39 6.41 -10.77
C ALA A 169 -13.30 7.14 -12.11
N VAL A 170 -12.10 7.51 -12.54
CA VAL A 170 -11.89 8.15 -13.86
C VAL A 170 -12.28 7.23 -15.01
N LEU A 171 -12.12 5.92 -14.85
CA LEU A 171 -12.52 4.93 -15.85
C LEU A 171 -14.02 4.58 -15.80
N GLY A 172 -14.78 5.08 -14.83
CA GLY A 172 -16.18 4.74 -14.65
C GLY A 172 -16.43 3.34 -14.10
N ASP A 173 -15.42 2.72 -13.48
CA ASP A 173 -15.45 1.32 -13.03
C ASP A 173 -16.06 1.14 -11.62
N GLY A 174 -17.01 1.98 -11.26
CA GLY A 174 -17.86 1.78 -10.08
C GLY A 174 -17.20 2.01 -8.74
N CYS A 175 -16.15 2.82 -8.67
CA CYS A 175 -15.67 3.35 -7.40
C CYS A 175 -16.50 4.59 -7.05
N THR A 176 -17.46 4.40 -6.14
CA THR A 176 -18.27 5.50 -5.58
C THR A 176 -17.79 5.94 -4.21
N ASP A 177 -16.67 5.35 -3.76
CA ASP A 177 -16.09 5.69 -2.46
C ASP A 177 -15.56 7.12 -2.50
N ASP A 178 -15.61 7.76 -1.36
CA ASP A 178 -14.90 8.98 -1.08
C ASP A 178 -13.39 8.78 -1.37
N PHE A 179 -12.78 9.72 -2.08
CA PHE A 179 -11.38 9.65 -2.44
C PHE A 179 -10.43 10.17 -1.37
N ASP A 180 -10.98 10.84 -0.39
CA ASP A 180 -10.19 11.59 0.57
C ASP A 180 -9.58 10.66 1.62
N ASP A 181 -8.32 10.91 1.91
CA ASP A 181 -7.58 10.45 3.08
C ASP A 181 -7.38 8.94 3.25
N TRP A 182 -7.67 8.10 2.27
CA TRP A 182 -7.48 6.64 2.43
C TRP A 182 -6.02 6.17 2.36
N CYS A 183 -5.10 6.96 1.81
CA CYS A 183 -3.67 6.70 1.82
C CYS A 183 -3.01 7.62 2.84
N ILE A 184 -2.25 7.05 3.78
CA ILE A 184 -1.51 7.78 4.81
C ILE A 184 -0.03 7.62 4.51
N GLN A 185 0.65 8.72 4.19
CA GLN A 185 2.07 8.73 3.94
C GLN A 185 2.84 9.14 5.19
N LEU A 186 4.06 8.64 5.32
CA LEU A 186 4.88 8.78 6.52
C LEU A 186 6.29 9.28 6.17
N GLY A 187 6.82 10.11 7.04
CA GLY A 187 8.19 10.60 6.91
C GLY A 187 8.43 11.43 5.66
N ASP A 188 9.52 11.16 4.95
CA ASP A 188 9.88 11.88 3.73
C ASP A 188 8.82 11.75 2.62
N MET A 189 8.10 10.62 2.57
CA MET A 189 6.99 10.47 1.61
C MET A 189 5.82 11.40 1.94
N ALA A 190 5.55 11.66 3.22
CA ALA A 190 4.56 12.66 3.61
C ALA A 190 4.95 14.05 3.10
N ASP A 191 6.21 14.45 3.30
CA ASP A 191 6.71 15.73 2.83
C ASP A 191 6.63 15.82 1.29
N TYR A 192 7.11 14.81 0.60
CA TYR A 192 7.08 14.74 -0.86
C TYR A 192 5.66 14.84 -1.43
N THR A 193 4.71 14.10 -0.88
CA THR A 193 3.33 14.09 -1.38
C THR A 193 2.60 15.41 -1.11
N VAL A 194 2.85 16.05 0.02
CA VAL A 194 2.33 17.37 0.33
C VAL A 194 2.94 18.44 -0.58
N GLU A 195 4.25 18.48 -0.73
CA GLU A 195 4.95 19.46 -1.56
C GLU A 195 4.59 19.33 -3.05
N THR A 196 4.24 18.13 -3.49
CA THR A 196 3.78 17.87 -4.87
C THR A 196 2.27 17.94 -5.05
N GLY A 197 1.53 18.37 -4.03
CA GLY A 197 0.08 18.62 -4.10
C GLY A 197 -0.79 17.37 -4.22
N ARG A 198 -0.33 16.21 -3.69
CA ARG A 198 -1.07 14.93 -3.68
C ARG A 198 -1.75 14.64 -2.36
N ALA A 199 -1.26 15.25 -1.27
CA ALA A 199 -1.69 15.01 0.08
C ALA A 199 -1.67 16.31 0.90
N HIS A 200 -2.14 16.22 2.13
CA HIS A 200 -2.06 17.29 3.13
C HIS A 200 -1.59 16.71 4.46
N TYR A 201 -0.89 17.51 5.26
CA TYR A 201 -0.46 17.05 6.58
C TYR A 201 -1.65 16.81 7.49
N ILE A 202 -1.57 15.75 8.27
CA ILE A 202 -2.56 15.40 9.29
C ILE A 202 -1.87 15.13 10.63
N THR A 203 -2.64 15.18 11.71
CA THR A 203 -2.17 14.76 13.03
C THR A 203 -2.26 13.24 13.18
N LYS A 204 -1.56 12.70 14.17
CA LYS A 204 -1.66 11.28 14.54
C LYS A 204 -3.10 10.90 14.91
N GLU A 205 -3.81 11.76 15.61
CA GLU A 205 -5.21 11.54 16.00
C GLU A 205 -6.09 11.42 14.76
N ARG A 206 -5.87 12.30 13.75
CA ARG A 206 -6.61 12.21 12.49
C ARG A 206 -6.28 10.91 11.74
N ALA A 207 -5.03 10.48 11.75
CA ALA A 207 -4.66 9.18 11.17
C ALA A 207 -5.39 8.01 11.84
N LEU A 208 -5.50 8.01 13.18
CA LEU A 208 -6.26 7.00 13.92
C LEU A 208 -7.76 7.02 13.57
N GLU A 209 -8.36 8.21 13.39
CA GLU A 209 -9.76 8.33 12.92
C GLU A 209 -9.97 7.72 11.54
N ILE A 210 -9.03 7.94 10.62
CA ILE A 210 -9.05 7.36 9.27
C ILE A 210 -8.97 5.83 9.35
N LEU A 211 -8.11 5.29 10.19
CA LEU A 211 -7.97 3.84 10.40
C LEU A 211 -9.25 3.24 10.97
N GLU A 212 -9.85 3.87 11.98
CA GLU A 212 -11.14 3.41 12.53
C GLU A 212 -12.26 3.45 11.50
N LEU A 213 -12.29 4.47 10.66
CA LEU A 213 -13.25 4.56 9.57
C LEU A 213 -13.03 3.46 8.53
N ALA A 214 -11.79 3.16 8.20
CA ALA A 214 -11.43 2.06 7.32
C ALA A 214 -11.87 0.70 7.88
N GLU A 215 -11.64 0.45 9.17
CA GLU A 215 -12.13 -0.75 9.86
C GLU A 215 -13.66 -0.89 9.77
N LYS A 216 -14.41 0.19 10.02
CA LYS A 216 -15.87 0.20 9.92
C LYS A 216 -16.38 -0.13 8.51
N ASN A 217 -15.61 0.25 7.49
CA ASN A 217 -15.90 -0.06 6.09
C ASN A 217 -15.38 -1.44 5.65
N GLY A 218 -14.71 -2.19 6.52
CA GLY A 218 -14.12 -3.50 6.20
C GLY A 218 -12.91 -3.41 5.28
N TYR A 219 -12.17 -2.30 5.31
CA TYR A 219 -10.95 -2.13 4.52
C TYR A 219 -9.77 -2.82 5.18
N VAL A 220 -8.81 -3.21 4.36
CA VAL A 220 -7.60 -3.93 4.77
C VAL A 220 -6.45 -2.94 4.92
N HIS A 221 -5.81 -2.94 6.08
CA HIS A 221 -4.61 -2.14 6.31
C HIS A 221 -3.40 -2.84 5.69
N GLN A 222 -2.62 -2.09 4.93
CA GLN A 222 -1.36 -2.55 4.36
C GLN A 222 -0.28 -1.51 4.60
N ILE A 223 0.93 -1.97 4.91
CA ILE A 223 2.12 -1.12 4.99
C ILE A 223 3.10 -1.50 3.88
N THR A 224 3.91 -0.55 3.47
CA THR A 224 4.99 -0.81 2.50
C THR A 224 6.16 -1.55 3.17
N ASN A 225 6.86 -2.40 2.42
CA ASN A 225 7.99 -3.18 2.94
C ASN A 225 9.20 -3.20 2.00
N ILE A 226 9.37 -2.17 1.18
CA ILE A 226 10.44 -2.08 0.18
C ILE A 226 11.58 -1.12 0.53
N ASP A 227 11.48 -0.36 1.61
CA ASP A 227 12.47 0.65 2.00
C ASP A 227 13.50 0.16 3.03
N GLY A 228 13.54 -1.14 3.31
CA GLY A 228 14.47 -1.75 4.24
C GLY A 228 13.93 -1.91 5.66
N GLU A 229 14.79 -2.37 6.55
CA GLU A 229 14.42 -2.61 7.95
C GLU A 229 13.99 -1.31 8.65
N ASN A 230 12.95 -1.43 9.45
CA ASN A 230 12.42 -0.32 10.27
C ASN A 230 11.98 0.93 9.49
N LYS A 231 11.66 0.80 8.22
CA LYS A 231 11.12 1.89 7.39
C LYS A 231 9.87 1.45 6.67
N ILE A 232 8.84 2.29 6.74
CA ILE A 232 7.68 2.27 5.85
C ILE A 232 7.42 3.69 5.38
N PHE A 233 6.82 3.85 4.22
CA PHE A 233 6.49 5.16 3.69
C PHE A 233 4.99 5.36 3.51
N ASP A 234 4.18 4.31 3.60
CA ASP A 234 2.74 4.40 3.39
C ASP A 234 1.97 3.38 4.22
N ILE A 235 0.79 3.78 4.69
CA ILE A 235 -0.23 2.94 5.28
C ILE A 235 -1.47 3.06 4.40
N CYS A 236 -1.77 2.01 3.66
CA CYS A 236 -2.94 1.95 2.79
C CYS A 236 -4.16 1.40 3.53
N ASN A 237 -5.34 1.96 3.26
CA ASN A 237 -6.64 1.49 3.74
C ASN A 237 -7.44 0.94 2.56
N CYS A 238 -7.25 -0.33 2.26
CA CYS A 238 -7.57 -0.92 0.97
C CYS A 238 -8.95 -1.58 0.92
N ASN A 239 -9.77 -1.14 -0.02
CA ASN A 239 -10.95 -1.91 -0.43
C ASN A 239 -10.51 -3.07 -1.33
N VAL A 240 -10.80 -4.31 -0.93
CA VAL A 240 -10.37 -5.53 -1.64
C VAL A 240 -10.91 -5.63 -3.07
N LYS A 241 -12.02 -4.96 -3.36
CA LYS A 241 -12.64 -4.94 -4.70
C LYS A 241 -12.03 -3.89 -5.63
N ILE A 242 -11.22 -2.98 -5.07
CA ILE A 242 -10.68 -1.81 -5.79
C ILE A 242 -9.14 -1.89 -5.85
N CYS A 243 -8.48 -2.20 -4.74
CA CYS A 243 -7.03 -2.22 -4.61
C CYS A 243 -6.37 -3.14 -5.64
N ASN A 244 -5.43 -2.61 -6.40
CA ASN A 244 -4.74 -3.38 -7.43
C ASN A 244 -3.95 -4.56 -6.85
N ALA A 245 -3.27 -4.40 -5.73
CA ALA A 245 -2.51 -5.47 -5.08
C ALA A 245 -3.43 -6.59 -4.55
N LEU A 246 -4.51 -6.25 -3.83
CA LEU A 246 -5.44 -7.23 -3.28
C LEU A 246 -6.25 -7.93 -4.36
N ARG A 247 -6.71 -7.21 -5.39
CA ARG A 247 -7.43 -7.81 -6.53
C ARG A 247 -6.56 -8.78 -7.31
N THR A 248 -5.30 -8.44 -7.56
CA THR A 248 -4.37 -9.34 -8.23
C THR A 248 -4.20 -10.63 -7.43
N SER A 249 -4.04 -10.52 -6.11
CA SER A 249 -3.95 -11.68 -5.24
C SER A 249 -5.19 -12.57 -5.30
N LEU A 250 -6.38 -11.99 -5.33
CA LEU A 250 -7.64 -12.72 -5.43
C LEU A 250 -7.86 -13.35 -6.81
N LEU A 251 -7.60 -12.59 -7.89
CA LEU A 251 -7.87 -13.04 -9.26
C LEU A 251 -6.96 -14.19 -9.69
N PHE A 252 -5.71 -14.18 -9.25
CA PHE A 252 -4.70 -15.14 -9.68
C PHE A 252 -4.34 -16.15 -8.59
N ASN A 253 -5.04 -16.09 -7.44
CA ASN A 253 -4.73 -16.91 -6.28
C ASN A 253 -3.23 -16.84 -5.88
N THR A 254 -2.69 -15.63 -5.92
CA THR A 254 -1.28 -15.34 -5.66
C THR A 254 -1.15 -14.36 -4.51
N PRO A 255 -1.03 -14.82 -3.25
CA PRO A 255 -0.98 -13.96 -2.08
C PRO A 255 0.33 -13.17 -1.92
N TYR A 256 1.20 -13.22 -2.93
CA TYR A 256 2.59 -12.82 -2.78
C TYR A 256 2.85 -11.32 -2.90
N LEU A 257 1.94 -10.54 -3.51
CA LEU A 257 2.06 -9.08 -3.54
C LEU A 257 1.72 -8.44 -2.21
N SER A 258 0.71 -8.97 -1.55
CA SER A 258 0.19 -8.48 -0.26
C SER A 258 -0.07 -9.68 0.62
N ARG A 259 0.64 -9.78 1.72
CA ARG A 259 0.56 -10.92 2.63
C ARG A 259 0.48 -10.47 4.07
N SER A 260 -0.13 -11.30 4.91
CA SER A 260 -0.16 -11.15 6.37
C SER A 260 0.57 -12.29 7.04
N SER A 261 1.27 -11.98 8.12
CA SER A 261 1.83 -12.99 9.04
C SER A 261 0.78 -13.54 10.02
N TYR A 262 -0.45 -13.03 9.96
CA TYR A 262 -1.53 -13.39 10.87
C TYR A 262 -2.61 -14.22 10.18
N THR A 263 -3.23 -15.09 10.95
CA THR A 263 -4.41 -15.85 10.53
C THR A 263 -5.56 -15.56 11.51
N ALA A 264 -6.70 -15.14 10.97
CA ALA A 264 -7.88 -14.92 11.77
C ALA A 264 -8.43 -16.26 12.29
N LYS A 265 -8.78 -16.32 13.58
CA LYS A 265 -9.39 -17.51 14.21
C LYS A 265 -10.72 -17.12 14.85
N VAL A 266 -11.68 -18.03 14.74
CA VAL A 266 -12.96 -17.91 15.41
C VAL A 266 -12.88 -18.58 16.78
N GLU A 267 -13.20 -17.85 17.85
CA GLU A 267 -13.35 -18.42 19.20
C GLU A 267 -14.67 -19.18 19.25
N LYS A 268 -14.59 -20.50 19.12
CA LYS A 268 -15.75 -21.39 18.98
C LYS A 268 -16.73 -21.29 20.12
N GLU A 269 -16.22 -21.09 21.34
CA GLU A 269 -17.00 -20.98 22.57
C GLU A 269 -17.82 -19.68 22.63
N LYS A 270 -17.35 -18.63 21.97
CA LYS A 270 -18.04 -17.33 21.88
C LYS A 270 -18.90 -17.21 20.63
N CYS A 271 -18.72 -18.10 19.66
CA CYS A 271 -19.42 -18.05 18.39
C CYS A 271 -20.88 -18.49 18.52
N VAL A 272 -21.80 -17.57 18.29
CA VAL A 272 -23.24 -17.84 18.28
C VAL A 272 -23.81 -18.14 16.88
N ALA A 273 -22.92 -18.33 15.90
CA ALA A 273 -23.28 -18.62 14.51
C ALA A 273 -24.23 -17.59 13.84
N CYS A 274 -24.14 -16.33 14.25
CA CYS A 274 -25.03 -15.28 13.72
C CYS A 274 -24.78 -14.86 12.27
N GLY A 275 -23.68 -15.30 11.64
CA GLY A 275 -23.32 -14.97 10.25
C GLY A 275 -22.77 -13.59 10.02
N LYS A 276 -22.73 -12.69 11.01
CA LYS A 276 -22.27 -11.30 10.82
C LYS A 276 -20.86 -11.19 10.27
N CYS A 277 -19.93 -12.05 10.67
CA CYS A 277 -18.57 -12.07 10.13
C CYS A 277 -18.52 -12.45 8.64
N VAL A 278 -19.47 -13.30 8.18
CA VAL A 278 -19.59 -13.67 6.76
C VAL A 278 -20.10 -12.48 5.95
N GLU A 279 -21.10 -11.78 6.45
CA GLU A 279 -21.69 -10.61 5.79
C GLU A 279 -20.70 -9.44 5.72
N THR A 280 -19.91 -9.26 6.79
CA THR A 280 -18.97 -8.13 6.92
C THR A 280 -17.66 -8.37 6.18
N CYS A 281 -17.27 -9.63 5.90
CA CYS A 281 -15.98 -9.93 5.29
C CYS A 281 -15.96 -9.51 3.79
N PRO A 282 -15.24 -8.44 3.43
CA PRO A 282 -15.25 -7.95 2.04
C PRO A 282 -14.54 -8.90 1.08
N ALA A 283 -13.62 -9.73 1.58
CA ALA A 283 -12.91 -10.73 0.80
C ALA A 283 -13.70 -12.05 0.62
N GLY A 284 -14.86 -12.19 1.30
CA GLY A 284 -15.63 -13.44 1.29
C GLY A 284 -14.86 -14.65 1.87
N ALA A 285 -13.84 -14.37 2.70
CA ALA A 285 -12.95 -15.40 3.26
C ALA A 285 -13.61 -16.20 4.39
N VAL A 286 -14.59 -15.62 5.07
CA VAL A 286 -15.32 -16.26 6.16
C VAL A 286 -16.57 -16.91 5.60
N LYS A 287 -16.78 -18.17 5.91
CA LYS A 287 -17.98 -18.94 5.51
C LYS A 287 -18.59 -19.63 6.70
N MET A 288 -19.94 -19.73 6.69
CA MET A 288 -20.64 -20.59 7.65
C MET A 288 -20.36 -22.03 7.32
N GLY A 289 -19.76 -22.75 8.25
CA GLY A 289 -19.59 -24.20 8.14
C GLY A 289 -20.96 -24.89 8.17
N GLN A 290 -21.21 -25.79 7.24
CA GLN A 290 -22.36 -26.71 7.35
C GLN A 290 -21.98 -27.90 8.23
N LYS A 291 -22.62 -27.99 9.41
CA LYS A 291 -22.65 -29.27 10.11
C LYS A 291 -23.67 -30.16 9.45
N LEU A 292 -23.20 -31.19 8.76
CA LEU A 292 -24.07 -32.27 8.35
C LEU A 292 -24.36 -33.14 9.58
N CYS A 293 -25.59 -33.05 10.10
CA CYS A 293 -26.06 -33.90 11.17
C CYS A 293 -27.02 -34.95 10.62
N ARG A 294 -26.97 -36.14 11.17
CA ARG A 294 -27.99 -37.16 10.93
C ARG A 294 -29.32 -36.73 11.56
N LYS A 295 -30.40 -37.40 11.14
CA LYS A 295 -31.76 -37.12 11.63
C LYS A 295 -31.91 -37.26 13.18
N ASP A 296 -31.03 -38.03 13.78
CA ASP A 296 -30.92 -38.18 15.26
C ASP A 296 -30.06 -37.12 15.95
N GLY A 297 -29.58 -36.10 15.21
CA GLY A 297 -28.73 -35.06 15.74
C GLY A 297 -27.24 -35.42 15.83
N SER A 298 -26.85 -36.65 15.48
CA SER A 298 -25.45 -37.05 15.48
C SER A 298 -24.68 -36.44 14.31
N GLU A 299 -23.40 -36.08 14.54
CA GLU A 299 -22.51 -35.51 13.52
C GLU A 299 -22.11 -36.56 12.49
N VAL A 300 -22.21 -36.22 11.20
CA VAL A 300 -21.71 -37.08 10.13
C VAL A 300 -20.19 -36.90 10.03
N LYS A 301 -19.46 -37.90 10.45
CA LYS A 301 -18.01 -37.98 10.18
C LYS A 301 -17.83 -38.64 8.81
N TYR A 302 -17.15 -37.96 7.90
CA TYR A 302 -16.72 -38.53 6.64
C TYR A 302 -15.47 -39.38 6.87
N PRO A 303 -15.55 -40.71 6.82
CA PRO A 303 -14.43 -41.59 7.17
C PRO A 303 -13.30 -41.59 6.15
N HIS A 304 -13.46 -40.94 4.99
CA HIS A 304 -12.53 -41.09 3.85
C HIS A 304 -11.94 -39.81 3.28
N ALA A 305 -12.20 -38.68 3.92
CA ALA A 305 -11.53 -37.44 3.58
C ALA A 305 -10.98 -36.80 4.86
N PRO A 306 -9.82 -37.24 5.36
CA PRO A 306 -9.07 -36.34 6.20
C PRO A 306 -8.82 -35.12 5.34
N LEU A 307 -9.42 -33.97 5.71
CA LEU A 307 -8.91 -32.70 5.22
C LEU A 307 -7.42 -32.75 5.52
N PRO A 308 -6.54 -32.61 4.50
CA PRO A 308 -5.12 -32.59 4.77
C PRO A 308 -4.86 -31.51 5.81
N ASP A 309 -4.10 -31.87 6.86
CA ASP A 309 -3.71 -30.93 7.93
C ASP A 309 -2.88 -29.75 7.39
N ASN A 310 -2.39 -29.86 6.18
CA ASN A 310 -1.77 -28.82 5.40
C ASN A 310 -2.85 -28.19 4.52
N ASN A 311 -3.25 -27.06 4.90
CA ASN A 311 -4.08 -26.18 4.09
C ASN A 311 -3.27 -25.79 2.83
N ILE A 312 -3.36 -26.63 1.77
CA ILE A 312 -2.67 -26.40 0.49
C ILE A 312 -3.12 -25.09 -0.17
N TRP A 313 -4.19 -24.52 0.30
CA TRP A 313 -4.77 -23.26 -0.18
C TRP A 313 -4.26 -22.03 0.58
N GLY A 314 -3.29 -22.20 1.49
CA GLY A 314 -2.73 -21.11 2.27
C GLY A 314 -3.73 -20.52 3.28
N PRO A 315 -3.45 -19.32 3.85
CA PRO A 315 -4.19 -18.72 4.96
C PRO A 315 -5.56 -18.14 4.58
N TYR A 316 -6.26 -18.73 3.64
CA TYR A 316 -7.61 -18.29 3.21
C TYR A 316 -8.75 -19.05 3.89
N ALA A 317 -8.48 -19.76 4.96
CA ALA A 317 -9.50 -20.38 5.80
C ALA A 317 -9.71 -19.57 7.06
#